data_549ddfc82ec81595c9036b8057690174
#
_entry.id   549ddfc82ec81595c9036b8057690174
#
_cell.length_a   1.000
_cell.length_b   1.000
_cell.length_c   1.000
_cell.angle_alpha   90.00
_cell.angle_beta   90.00
_cell.angle_gamma   90.00
#
_symmetry.space_group_name_H-M   'P 1'
#
loop_
_entity.id
_entity.type
_entity.pdbx_description
1 polymer ?
#
loop_
_entity_poly.entity_id
_entity_poly.type
_entity_poly.pdbx_seq_one_letter_code
_entity_poly.pdbx_strand_id
1 'polypeptide(L)'
;MSIVDLGAAPGSWSEFISRKFKNIKLVAIDLKELDKIENVTHIKGDFTDEITQKKIEKNFDEKIDLVVSDMAVNTTGNKNVDSLVTGELSIEAMNFSLKILKKNGIFVSKIFMGSSFNEIVDSAKKSFKEFHVYKPPSSRKESKENFIICKNLR
;
A
#
# COMPACT_ATOMS: atom_id res chain seq x y z
N MET A 1 13.52 0.69 -11.29
CA MET A 1 12.44 0.10 -10.50
C MET A 1 11.28 1.08 -10.40
N SER A 2 10.08 0.63 -10.57
CA SER A 2 8.87 1.46 -10.48
C SER A 2 8.09 1.12 -9.22
N ILE A 3 7.69 2.15 -8.47
CA ILE A 3 7.08 2.02 -7.14
C ILE A 3 5.89 2.95 -7.03
N VAL A 4 4.80 2.45 -6.43
CA VAL A 4 3.63 3.24 -6.07
C VAL A 4 3.44 3.16 -4.56
N ASP A 5 3.28 4.33 -3.93
CA ASP A 5 3.02 4.47 -2.49
C ASP A 5 1.60 4.99 -2.29
N LEU A 6 0.70 4.11 -1.88
CA LEU A 6 -0.71 4.43 -1.64
C LEU A 6 -0.93 4.90 -0.21
N GLY A 7 -1.61 6.02 -0.03
CA GLY A 7 -1.82 6.61 1.28
C GLY A 7 -0.53 7.16 1.87
N ALA A 8 0.21 7.92 1.09
CA ALA A 8 1.59 8.27 1.35
C ALA A 8 1.79 9.32 2.44
N ALA A 9 0.77 10.09 2.83
CA ALA A 9 0.93 11.12 3.85
C ALA A 9 1.27 10.50 5.22
N PRO A 10 2.17 11.06 5.99
CA PRO A 10 2.91 12.31 5.77
C PRO A 10 4.11 12.21 4.83
N GLY A 11 4.40 11.05 4.23
CA GLY A 11 5.45 10.89 3.25
C GLY A 11 6.69 10.14 3.75
N SER A 12 6.62 9.56 4.95
CA SER A 12 7.76 8.86 5.58
C SER A 12 8.31 7.72 4.72
N TRP A 13 7.43 6.90 4.13
CA TRP A 13 7.83 5.78 3.28
C TRP A 13 8.42 6.26 1.97
N SER A 14 7.78 7.23 1.33
CA SER A 14 8.29 7.81 0.09
C SER A 14 9.64 8.47 0.30
N GLU A 15 9.81 9.20 1.39
CA GLU A 15 11.08 9.82 1.74
C GLU A 15 12.18 8.77 1.96
N PHE A 16 11.88 7.74 2.74
CA PHE A 16 12.83 6.64 2.99
C PHE A 16 13.22 5.94 1.69
N ILE A 17 12.25 5.58 0.87
CA ILE A 17 12.49 4.87 -0.39
C ILE A 17 13.32 5.74 -1.34
N SER A 18 12.99 7.02 -1.46
CA SER A 18 13.69 7.92 -2.36
C SER A 18 15.15 8.15 -1.97
N ARG A 19 15.45 8.08 -0.68
CA ARG A 19 16.83 8.19 -0.17
C ARG A 19 17.62 6.89 -0.32
N LYS A 20 16.94 5.76 -0.10
CA LYS A 20 17.57 4.44 -0.07
C LYS A 20 17.91 3.92 -1.46
N PHE A 21 17.05 4.17 -2.42
CA PHE A 21 17.15 3.60 -3.76
C PHE A 21 17.37 4.71 -4.79
N LYS A 22 18.29 4.46 -5.72
CA LYS A 22 18.56 5.35 -6.85
C LYS A 22 17.96 4.75 -8.11
N ASN A 23 17.74 5.59 -9.12
CA ASN A 23 17.20 5.17 -10.42
C ASN A 23 15.83 4.49 -10.30
N ILE A 24 14.97 5.07 -9.44
CA ILE A 24 13.60 4.61 -9.28
C ILE A 24 12.61 5.65 -9.80
N LYS A 25 11.46 5.17 -10.23
CA LYS A 25 10.28 6.00 -10.49
C LYS A 25 9.31 5.75 -9.35
N LEU A 26 9.10 6.75 -8.50
CA LEU A 26 8.21 6.65 -7.34
C LEU A 26 7.06 7.64 -7.49
N VAL A 27 5.83 7.11 -7.44
CA VAL A 27 4.60 7.91 -7.44
C VAL A 27 3.91 7.71 -6.11
N ALA A 28 3.68 8.80 -5.40
CA ALA A 28 3.02 8.82 -4.09
C ALA A 28 1.62 9.43 -4.21
N ILE A 29 0.63 8.75 -3.66
CA ILE A 29 -0.78 9.14 -3.75
C ILE A 29 -1.35 9.31 -2.34
N ASP A 30 -2.07 10.39 -2.11
CA ASP A 30 -2.82 10.61 -0.87
C ASP A 30 -3.99 11.56 -1.10
N LEU A 31 -4.99 11.47 -0.23
CA LEU A 31 -6.10 12.43 -0.19
C LEU A 31 -5.62 13.82 0.25
N LYS A 32 -4.59 13.86 1.07
CA LYS A 32 -3.98 15.08 1.57
C LYS A 32 -2.82 15.48 0.69
N GLU A 33 -2.55 16.79 0.63
CA GLU A 33 -1.34 17.28 0.01
C GLU A 33 -0.11 16.81 0.79
N LEU A 34 0.90 16.35 0.04
CA LEU A 34 2.18 15.93 0.62
C LEU A 34 3.19 17.05 0.47
N ASP A 35 4.07 17.18 1.46
CA ASP A 35 5.25 18.03 1.32
C ASP A 35 6.09 17.48 0.16
N LYS A 36 6.64 18.39 -0.63
CA LYS A 36 7.42 18.00 -1.81
C LYS A 36 8.65 17.21 -1.40
N ILE A 37 8.77 16.00 -1.94
CA ILE A 37 9.94 15.15 -1.77
C ILE A 37 10.67 15.09 -3.11
N GLU A 38 11.97 15.33 -3.09
CA GLU A 38 12.79 15.31 -4.30
C GLU A 38 12.72 13.93 -4.98
N ASN A 39 12.56 13.95 -6.30
CA ASN A 39 12.48 12.75 -7.15
C ASN A 39 11.23 11.89 -6.92
N VAL A 40 10.21 12.42 -6.25
CA VAL A 40 8.93 11.75 -6.06
C VAL A 40 7.83 12.53 -6.80
N THR A 41 7.03 11.83 -7.57
CA THR A 41 5.83 12.40 -8.20
C THR A 41 4.66 12.25 -7.24
N HIS A 42 4.03 13.35 -6.91
CA HIS A 42 2.90 13.38 -5.97
C HIS A 42 1.59 13.52 -6.73
N ILE A 43 0.62 12.70 -6.37
CA ILE A 43 -0.75 12.79 -6.86
C ILE A 43 -1.67 12.96 -5.66
N LYS A 44 -2.44 14.05 -5.65
CA LYS A 44 -3.50 14.25 -4.66
C LYS A 44 -4.77 13.64 -5.20
N GLY A 45 -5.30 12.66 -4.52
CA GLY A 45 -6.54 12.02 -4.94
C GLY A 45 -6.84 10.76 -4.16
N ASP A 46 -7.98 10.18 -4.47
CA ASP A 46 -8.44 8.93 -3.88
C ASP A 46 -8.07 7.79 -4.83
N PHE A 47 -7.18 6.90 -4.39
CA PHE A 47 -6.75 5.78 -5.24
C PHE A 47 -7.88 4.79 -5.55
N THR A 48 -8.98 4.84 -4.80
CA THR A 48 -10.15 3.99 -5.08
C THR A 48 -10.95 4.49 -6.28
N ASP A 49 -10.75 5.76 -6.68
CA ASP A 49 -11.38 6.33 -7.86
C ASP A 49 -10.68 5.88 -9.13
N GLU A 50 -11.46 5.46 -10.11
CA GLU A 50 -10.94 5.03 -11.40
C GLU A 50 -10.12 6.12 -12.10
N ILE A 51 -10.54 7.38 -11.98
CA ILE A 51 -9.83 8.52 -12.57
C ILE A 51 -8.43 8.64 -11.96
N THR A 52 -8.31 8.53 -10.65
CA THR A 52 -7.02 8.57 -9.95
C THR A 52 -6.15 7.37 -10.33
N GLN A 53 -6.74 6.19 -10.43
CA GLN A 53 -6.02 4.98 -10.85
C GLN A 53 -5.41 5.15 -12.25
N LYS A 54 -6.15 5.74 -13.18
CA LYS A 54 -5.65 6.04 -14.52
C LYS A 54 -4.52 7.05 -14.50
N LYS A 55 -4.59 8.06 -13.65
CA LYS A 55 -3.50 9.03 -13.48
C LYS A 55 -2.22 8.36 -12.98
N ILE A 56 -2.36 7.42 -12.06
CA ILE A 56 -1.22 6.64 -11.56
C ILE A 56 -0.60 5.84 -12.70
N GLU A 57 -1.41 5.09 -13.44
CA GLU A 57 -0.95 4.24 -14.53
C GLU A 57 -0.24 5.03 -15.63
N LYS A 58 -0.70 6.25 -15.94
CA LYS A 58 -0.09 7.11 -16.95
C LYS A 58 1.35 7.52 -16.65
N ASN A 59 1.77 7.45 -15.40
CA ASN A 59 3.14 7.77 -15.01
C ASN A 59 4.13 6.68 -15.36
N PHE A 60 3.66 5.51 -15.80
CA PHE A 60 4.50 4.35 -16.05
C PHE A 60 4.26 3.80 -17.44
N ASP A 61 5.33 3.41 -18.12
CA ASP A 61 5.26 2.80 -19.46
C ASP A 61 5.01 1.29 -19.36
N GLU A 62 5.30 0.70 -18.23
CA GLU A 62 5.19 -0.74 -17.99
C GLU A 62 4.44 -1.01 -16.69
N LYS A 63 4.20 -2.27 -16.40
CA LYS A 63 3.71 -2.71 -15.10
C LYS A 63 4.76 -2.36 -14.01
N ILE A 64 4.34 -2.40 -12.76
CA ILE A 64 5.06 -1.83 -11.62
C ILE A 64 5.73 -2.92 -10.80
N ASP A 65 6.89 -2.61 -10.26
CA ASP A 65 7.67 -3.57 -9.46
C ASP A 65 7.17 -3.70 -8.02
N LEU A 66 6.74 -2.59 -7.41
CA LEU A 66 6.39 -2.58 -5.99
C LEU A 66 5.23 -1.61 -5.73
N VAL A 67 4.23 -2.10 -5.01
CA VAL A 67 3.17 -1.25 -4.44
C VAL A 67 3.25 -1.36 -2.93
N VAL A 68 3.36 -0.22 -2.26
CA VAL A 68 3.30 -0.15 -0.80
C VAL A 68 2.05 0.61 -0.38
N SER A 69 1.44 0.18 0.72
CA SER A 69 0.24 0.80 1.26
C SER A 69 0.33 0.85 2.77
N ASP A 70 0.40 2.06 3.31
CA ASP A 70 0.45 2.31 4.75
C ASP A 70 -0.69 3.25 5.12
N MET A 71 -1.92 2.84 4.75
CA MET A 71 -3.09 3.65 4.99
C MET A 71 -3.70 3.35 6.35
N ALA A 72 -3.98 4.43 7.08
CA ALA A 72 -4.79 4.38 8.28
C ALA A 72 -5.86 5.45 8.15
N VAL A 73 -7.09 5.12 8.51
CA VAL A 73 -8.17 6.12 8.59
C VAL A 73 -7.99 6.94 9.86
N ASN A 74 -8.57 8.14 9.88
CA ASN A 74 -8.68 8.92 11.10
C ASN A 74 -9.42 8.08 12.14
N THR A 75 -8.82 7.91 13.31
CA THR A 75 -9.38 7.06 14.34
C THR A 75 -10.67 7.65 14.89
N THR A 76 -11.69 6.80 14.99
CA THR A 76 -12.98 7.17 15.59
C THR A 76 -12.96 6.99 17.11
N GLY A 77 -11.91 6.35 17.62
CA GLY A 77 -11.83 5.89 19.01
C GLY A 77 -12.45 4.50 19.20
N ASN A 78 -13.13 3.96 18.21
CA ASN A 78 -13.67 2.60 18.24
C ASN A 78 -12.74 1.68 17.46
N LYS A 79 -11.98 0.85 18.16
CA LYS A 79 -10.98 -0.04 17.56
C LYS A 79 -11.55 -1.00 16.51
N ASN A 80 -12.77 -1.48 16.73
CA ASN A 80 -13.41 -2.41 15.79
C ASN A 80 -13.76 -1.73 14.47
N VAL A 81 -14.33 -0.52 14.55
CA VAL A 81 -14.68 0.27 13.36
C VAL A 81 -13.43 0.67 12.60
N ASP A 82 -12.40 1.17 13.30
CA ASP A 82 -11.14 1.59 12.69
C ASP A 82 -10.44 0.43 11.99
N SER A 83 -10.43 -0.75 12.61
CA SER A 83 -9.86 -1.96 12.03
C SER A 83 -10.61 -2.41 10.78
N LEU A 84 -11.95 -2.34 10.79
CA LEU A 84 -12.77 -2.73 9.64
C LEU A 84 -12.50 -1.83 8.43
N VAL A 85 -12.53 -0.52 8.62
CA VAL A 85 -12.34 0.44 7.52
C VAL A 85 -10.92 0.33 6.97
N THR A 86 -9.91 0.20 7.82
CA THR A 86 -8.53 0.01 7.38
C THR A 86 -8.37 -1.30 6.61
N GLY A 87 -9.05 -2.35 7.04
CA GLY A 87 -9.07 -3.64 6.34
C GLY A 87 -9.67 -3.53 4.95
N GLU A 88 -10.77 -2.80 4.79
CA GLU A 88 -11.38 -2.56 3.48
C GLU A 88 -10.43 -1.81 2.54
N LEU A 89 -9.73 -0.81 3.05
CA LEU A 89 -8.74 -0.07 2.28
C LEU A 89 -7.57 -0.97 1.84
N SER A 90 -7.14 -1.86 2.69
CA SER A 90 -6.08 -2.81 2.37
C SER A 90 -6.50 -3.78 1.26
N ILE A 91 -7.75 -4.24 1.29
CA ILE A 91 -8.31 -5.10 0.23
C ILE A 91 -8.38 -4.34 -1.10
N GLU A 92 -8.84 -3.10 -1.07
CA GLU A 92 -8.88 -2.27 -2.28
C GLU A 92 -7.49 -1.98 -2.83
N ALA A 93 -6.52 -1.73 -1.95
CA ALA A 93 -5.13 -1.55 -2.35
C ALA A 93 -4.58 -2.82 -3.02
N MET A 94 -4.87 -3.99 -2.47
CA MET A 94 -4.49 -5.27 -3.07
C MET A 94 -5.13 -5.44 -4.46
N ASN A 95 -6.42 -5.17 -4.57
CA ASN A 95 -7.14 -5.30 -5.85
C ASN A 95 -6.57 -4.36 -6.90
N PHE A 96 -6.24 -3.13 -6.53
CA PHE A 96 -5.58 -2.21 -7.45
C PHE A 96 -4.19 -2.70 -7.83
N SER A 97 -3.42 -3.20 -6.87
CA SER A 97 -2.08 -3.72 -7.14
C SER A 97 -2.08 -4.87 -8.15
N LEU A 98 -3.10 -5.71 -8.12
CA LEU A 98 -3.23 -6.83 -9.08
C LEU A 98 -3.35 -6.34 -10.53
N LYS A 99 -3.88 -5.13 -10.72
CA LYS A 99 -4.03 -4.54 -12.06
C LYS A 99 -2.72 -3.97 -12.60
N ILE A 100 -1.82 -3.53 -11.71
CA ILE A 100 -0.65 -2.75 -12.11
C ILE A 100 0.69 -3.43 -11.89
N LEU A 101 0.75 -4.49 -11.07
CA LEU A 101 2.00 -5.19 -10.77
C LEU A 101 2.47 -6.07 -11.91
N LYS A 102 3.79 -6.14 -12.06
CA LYS A 102 4.44 -7.18 -12.85
C LYS A 102 4.21 -8.55 -12.23
N LYS A 103 4.37 -9.62 -12.99
CA LYS A 103 4.22 -10.98 -12.48
C LYS A 103 5.11 -11.27 -11.27
N ASN A 104 6.33 -10.76 -11.27
CA ASN A 104 7.26 -10.88 -10.15
C ASN A 104 7.20 -9.68 -9.20
N GLY A 105 6.14 -8.88 -9.28
CA GLY A 105 5.96 -7.71 -8.45
C GLY A 105 5.66 -8.05 -6.99
N ILE A 106 5.79 -7.03 -6.15
CA ILE A 106 5.63 -7.17 -4.70
C ILE A 106 4.58 -6.17 -4.23
N PHE A 107 3.66 -6.63 -3.37
CA PHE A 107 2.69 -5.80 -2.68
C PHE A 107 2.96 -5.86 -1.18
N VAL A 108 3.09 -4.69 -0.54
CA VAL A 108 3.27 -4.58 0.91
C VAL A 108 2.18 -3.67 1.44
N SER A 109 1.44 -4.13 2.43
CA SER A 109 0.38 -3.32 3.05
C SER A 109 0.36 -3.47 4.55
N LYS A 110 0.10 -2.36 5.23
CA LYS A 110 -0.28 -2.39 6.63
C LYS A 110 -1.65 -3.05 6.74
N ILE A 111 -1.80 -3.95 7.70
CA ILE A 111 -3.07 -4.59 8.03
C ILE A 111 -3.25 -4.60 9.54
N PHE A 112 -4.50 -4.70 9.98
CA PHE A 112 -4.80 -4.86 11.39
C PHE A 112 -5.37 -6.25 11.64
N MET A 113 -4.97 -6.86 12.74
CA MET A 113 -5.55 -8.13 13.22
C MET A 113 -6.97 -7.83 13.69
N GLY A 114 -7.95 -8.15 12.86
CA GLY A 114 -9.35 -7.87 13.14
C GLY A 114 -10.26 -8.57 12.15
N SER A 115 -11.48 -8.06 12.00
CA SER A 115 -12.54 -8.69 11.20
C SER A 115 -12.18 -8.93 9.73
N SER A 116 -11.34 -8.08 9.15
CA SER A 116 -10.95 -8.19 7.74
C SER A 116 -9.67 -9.00 7.51
N PHE A 117 -9.01 -9.46 8.56
CA PHE A 117 -7.73 -10.16 8.44
C PHE A 117 -7.83 -11.42 7.58
N ASN A 118 -8.81 -12.25 7.85
CA ASN A 118 -8.98 -13.51 7.12
C ASN A 118 -9.29 -13.27 5.63
N GLU A 119 -10.08 -12.25 5.32
CA GLU A 119 -10.40 -11.88 3.96
C GLU A 119 -9.17 -11.44 3.18
N ILE A 120 -8.31 -10.65 3.81
CA ILE A 120 -7.05 -10.20 3.20
C ILE A 120 -6.13 -11.41 2.93
N VAL A 121 -5.98 -12.29 3.90
CA VAL A 121 -5.15 -13.50 3.77
C VAL A 121 -5.69 -14.40 2.67
N ASP A 122 -7.00 -14.61 2.61
CA ASP A 122 -7.62 -15.44 1.56
C ASP A 122 -7.39 -14.83 0.17
N SER A 123 -7.54 -13.52 0.04
CA SER A 123 -7.26 -12.80 -1.21
C SER A 123 -5.80 -12.94 -1.62
N ALA A 124 -4.88 -12.84 -0.66
CA ALA A 124 -3.45 -13.02 -0.92
C ALA A 124 -3.14 -14.43 -1.43
N LYS A 125 -3.71 -15.45 -0.80
CA LYS A 125 -3.54 -16.85 -1.24
C LYS A 125 -4.01 -17.07 -2.66
N LYS A 126 -5.11 -16.46 -3.05
CA LYS A 126 -5.69 -16.60 -4.38
C LYS A 126 -4.89 -15.88 -5.46
N SER A 127 -4.26 -14.77 -5.11
CA SER A 127 -3.68 -13.84 -6.07
C SER A 127 -2.16 -13.93 -6.19
N PHE A 128 -1.48 -14.37 -5.14
CA PHE A 128 -0.02 -14.43 -5.07
C PHE A 128 0.46 -15.84 -4.75
N LYS A 129 1.62 -16.18 -5.27
CA LYS A 129 2.26 -17.48 -5.00
C LYS A 129 2.85 -17.54 -3.59
N GLU A 130 3.29 -16.40 -3.07
CA GLU A 130 3.89 -16.30 -1.75
C GLU A 130 3.30 -15.12 -1.00
N PHE A 131 3.07 -15.30 0.30
CA PHE A 131 2.74 -14.18 1.18
C PHE A 131 3.23 -14.48 2.60
N HIS A 132 3.56 -13.41 3.33
CA HIS A 132 3.96 -13.47 4.72
C HIS A 132 3.28 -12.35 5.49
N VAL A 133 2.88 -12.65 6.72
CA VAL A 133 2.40 -11.64 7.67
C VAL A 133 3.55 -11.35 8.63
N TYR A 134 3.91 -10.09 8.73
CA TYR A 134 5.06 -9.65 9.51
C TYR A 134 4.63 -8.64 10.57
N LYS A 135 5.02 -8.87 11.82
CA LYS A 135 4.82 -7.93 12.91
C LYS A 135 6.15 -7.24 13.20
N PRO A 136 6.24 -5.90 12.99
CA PRO A 136 7.50 -5.20 13.24
C PRO A 136 7.98 -5.36 14.69
N PRO A 137 9.29 -5.52 14.94
CA PRO A 137 9.82 -5.62 16.31
C PRO A 137 9.52 -4.40 17.16
N SER A 138 9.36 -3.23 16.54
CA SER A 138 9.02 -1.98 17.22
C SER A 138 7.56 -1.89 17.62
N SER A 139 6.69 -2.80 17.14
CA SER A 139 5.28 -2.82 17.51
C SER A 139 5.13 -3.23 18.97
N ARG A 140 4.25 -2.53 19.69
CA ARG A 140 3.85 -2.93 21.03
C ARG A 140 3.09 -4.26 20.94
N LYS A 141 3.21 -5.12 21.96
CA LYS A 141 2.47 -6.39 22.03
C LYS A 141 0.96 -6.21 21.85
N GLU A 142 0.43 -5.08 22.27
CA GLU A 142 -0.99 -4.74 22.21
C GLU A 142 -1.41 -4.18 20.84
N SER A 143 -0.44 -3.84 19.98
CA SER A 143 -0.74 -3.32 18.65
C SER A 143 -1.27 -4.42 17.77
N LYS A 144 -2.43 -4.15 17.14
CA LYS A 144 -3.01 -5.04 16.13
C LYS A 144 -2.40 -4.81 14.75
N GLU A 145 -1.43 -3.91 14.65
CA GLU A 145 -0.81 -3.50 13.41
C GLU A 145 0.23 -4.51 12.95
N ASN A 146 0.08 -4.99 11.72
CA ASN A 146 0.99 -5.91 11.06
C ASN A 146 1.18 -5.46 9.63
N PHE A 147 2.11 -6.11 8.92
CA PHE A 147 2.28 -5.93 7.48
C PHE A 147 2.09 -7.26 6.79
N ILE A 148 1.46 -7.23 5.62
CA ILE A 148 1.43 -8.37 4.72
C ILE A 148 2.35 -8.08 3.54
N ILE A 149 3.18 -9.06 3.17
CA ILE A 149 4.09 -8.98 2.04
C ILE A 149 3.70 -10.08 1.07
N CYS A 150 3.29 -9.70 -0.14
CA CYS A 150 2.82 -10.64 -1.17
C CYS A 150 3.74 -10.57 -2.38
N LYS A 151 4.15 -11.71 -2.88
CA LYS A 151 5.10 -11.82 -3.99
C LYS A 151 4.61 -12.78 -5.05
N ASN A 152 4.95 -12.44 -6.29
CA ASN A 152 4.72 -13.29 -7.45
C ASN A 152 3.24 -13.58 -7.69
N LEU A 153 2.67 -12.88 -8.66
CA LEU A 153 1.28 -13.09 -9.07
C LEU A 153 1.10 -14.53 -9.61
N ARG A 154 -0.04 -15.12 -9.28
CA ARG A 154 -0.42 -16.42 -9.81
C ARG A 154 -0.71 -16.39 -11.29
#